data_6bd79c0ea0aaf82bae717adf41f2afb7
#
_entry.id   6bd79c0ea0aaf82bae717adf41f2afb7
#
_cell.length_a   1.000
_cell.length_b   1.000
_cell.length_c   1.000
_cell.angle_alpha   90.00
_cell.angle_beta   90.00
_cell.angle_gamma   90.00
#
_symmetry.space_group_name_H-M   'P 1'
#
loop_
_entity.id
_entity.type
_entity.pdbx_description
1 polymer ?
#
loop_
_entity_poly.entity_id
_entity_poly.type
_entity_poly.pdbx_seq_one_letter_code
_entity_poly.pdbx_strand_id
1 'polypeptide(L)'
;AIKVVLESVIHNRTIIFDEIDSGIGGSVANAVGIRLAKLGKTYQTMVVTHSPQVTSKGHCHYLVQKSSQNNKISTSIIELNDDEKLEEIARMLSGNTITNEARDAAFKLLDNK
;
A
#
# COMPACT_ATOMS: atom_id res chain seq x y z
N ALA A 1 15.18 5.74 -7.43
CA ALA A 1 15.66 6.98 -7.94
C ALA A 1 15.91 6.99 -9.44
N ILE A 2 16.74 6.09 -9.97
CA ILE A 2 17.00 6.01 -11.42
C ILE A 2 15.71 5.69 -12.19
N LYS A 3 14.89 4.80 -11.68
CA LYS A 3 13.63 4.40 -12.28
C LYS A 3 12.65 5.58 -12.40
N VAL A 4 12.57 6.39 -11.35
CA VAL A 4 11.68 7.57 -11.33
C VAL A 4 12.14 8.61 -12.34
N VAL A 5 13.45 8.86 -12.46
CA VAL A 5 14.02 9.82 -13.42
C VAL A 5 13.78 9.38 -14.86
N LEU A 6 13.96 8.10 -15.17
CA LEU A 6 13.73 7.56 -16.51
C LEU A 6 12.25 7.64 -16.90
N GLU A 7 11.36 7.37 -15.97
CA GLU A 7 9.91 7.34 -16.23
C GLU A 7 9.31 8.74 -16.40
N SER A 8 9.95 9.78 -15.92
CA SER A 8 9.48 11.15 -16.12
C SER A 8 9.55 11.60 -17.58
N VAL A 9 10.32 10.91 -18.42
CA VAL A 9 10.49 11.22 -19.83
C VAL A 9 9.50 10.44 -20.71
N ILE A 10 8.89 9.37 -20.21
CA ILE A 10 8.07 8.47 -21.00
C ILE A 10 6.63 8.52 -20.49
N HIS A 11 5.72 8.97 -21.35
CA HIS A 11 4.30 9.06 -21.05
C HIS A 11 3.59 7.72 -21.29
N ASN A 12 2.47 7.49 -20.59
CA ASN A 12 1.57 6.34 -20.76
C ASN A 12 2.18 5.00 -20.33
N ARG A 13 2.92 4.99 -19.23
CA ARG A 13 3.46 3.75 -18.68
C ARG A 13 2.89 3.44 -17.29
N THR A 14 2.89 2.15 -16.96
CA THR A 14 2.67 1.67 -15.60
C THR A 14 4.01 1.53 -14.91
N ILE A 15 4.15 2.17 -13.76
CA ILE A 15 5.37 2.10 -12.95
C ILE A 15 5.08 1.18 -11.77
N ILE A 16 5.96 0.20 -11.55
CA ILE A 16 5.82 -0.76 -10.45
C ILE A 16 6.96 -0.55 -9.47
N PHE A 17 6.60 -0.31 -8.20
CA PHE A 17 7.53 -0.22 -7.09
C PHE A 17 7.33 -1.43 -6.18
N ASP A 18 8.37 -2.21 -5.97
CA ASP A 18 8.30 -3.41 -5.15
C ASP A 18 9.12 -3.21 -3.88
N GLU A 19 8.42 -3.06 -2.74
CA GLU A 19 9.01 -2.97 -1.39
C GLU A 19 10.10 -1.90 -1.26
N ILE A 20 9.91 -0.74 -1.89
CA ILE A 20 10.87 0.37 -1.81
C ILE A 20 10.94 1.01 -0.43
N ASP A 21 9.96 0.72 0.42
CA ASP A 21 9.84 1.23 1.79
C ASP A 21 10.40 0.25 2.83
N SER A 22 11.02 -0.83 2.40
CA SER A 22 11.60 -1.84 3.28
C SER A 22 12.74 -1.23 4.12
N GLY A 23 12.67 -1.41 5.43
CA GLY A 23 13.71 -0.97 6.37
C GLY A 23 13.69 0.51 6.72
N ILE A 24 12.70 1.29 6.28
CA ILE A 24 12.59 2.72 6.63
C ILE A 24 11.57 2.93 7.75
N GLY A 25 11.76 4.01 8.51
CA GLY A 25 10.84 4.37 9.60
C GLY A 25 9.52 4.97 9.09
N GLY A 26 8.55 5.10 10.01
CA GLY A 26 7.19 5.54 9.68
C GLY A 26 7.11 6.93 9.07
N SER A 27 7.94 7.89 9.55
CA SER A 27 7.93 9.25 9.00
C SER A 27 8.47 9.31 7.58
N VAL A 28 9.51 8.53 7.29
CA VAL A 28 10.06 8.43 5.93
C VAL A 28 9.09 7.70 5.02
N ALA A 29 8.47 6.63 5.51
CA ALA A 29 7.44 5.89 4.76
C ALA A 29 6.26 6.80 4.39
N ASN A 30 5.82 7.66 5.30
CA ASN A 30 4.78 8.64 5.02
C ASN A 30 5.18 9.59 3.89
N ALA A 31 6.40 10.10 3.91
CA ALA A 31 6.93 10.98 2.86
C ALA A 31 7.00 10.26 1.51
N VAL A 32 7.44 9.01 1.51
CA VAL A 32 7.46 8.16 0.31
C VAL A 32 6.05 7.97 -0.23
N GLY A 33 5.08 7.66 0.64
CA GLY A 33 3.67 7.50 0.25
C GLY A 33 3.11 8.75 -0.41
N ILE A 34 3.40 9.93 0.12
CA ILE A 34 2.95 11.21 -0.44
C ILE A 34 3.51 11.39 -1.85
N ARG A 35 4.79 11.10 -2.05
CA ARG A 35 5.43 11.20 -3.37
C ARG A 35 4.85 10.22 -4.37
N LEU A 36 4.58 8.99 -3.93
CA LEU A 36 3.97 7.98 -4.78
C LEU A 36 2.55 8.38 -5.18
N ALA A 37 1.79 8.97 -4.27
CA ALA A 37 0.44 9.46 -4.56
C ALA A 37 0.46 10.57 -5.61
N LYS A 38 1.44 11.48 -5.54
CA LYS A 38 1.63 12.52 -6.56
C LYS A 38 1.98 11.93 -7.92
N LEU A 39 2.86 10.94 -7.93
CA LEU A 39 3.24 10.24 -9.16
C LEU A 39 2.03 9.53 -9.79
N GLY A 40 1.17 8.98 -8.95
CA GLY A 40 -0.05 8.30 -9.39
C GLY A 40 -1.08 9.20 -10.08
N LYS A 41 -0.97 10.51 -9.91
CA LYS A 41 -1.84 11.46 -10.63
C LYS A 41 -1.46 11.59 -12.10
N THR A 42 -0.20 11.35 -12.43
CA THR A 42 0.32 11.49 -13.80
C THR A 42 0.48 10.13 -14.48
N TYR A 43 0.92 9.12 -13.74
CA TYR A 43 1.18 7.78 -14.25
C TYR A 43 0.38 6.75 -13.49
N GLN A 44 0.06 5.64 -14.16
CA GLN A 44 -0.47 4.48 -13.44
C GLN A 44 0.66 3.90 -12.59
N THR A 45 0.50 3.97 -11.27
CA THR A 45 1.54 3.55 -10.34
C THR A 45 1.03 2.39 -9.51
N MET A 46 1.77 1.29 -9.49
CA MET A 46 1.48 0.11 -8.68
C MET A 46 2.57 -0.04 -7.64
N VAL A 47 2.18 -0.18 -6.38
CA VAL A 47 3.13 -0.26 -5.27
C VAL A 47 2.86 -1.53 -4.47
N VAL A 48 3.90 -2.33 -4.26
CA VAL A 48 3.85 -3.48 -3.36
C VAL A 48 4.54 -3.08 -2.06
N THR A 49 3.80 -3.11 -0.96
CA THR A 49 4.29 -2.59 0.31
C THR A 49 3.69 -3.34 1.50
N HIS A 50 4.43 -3.36 2.60
CA HIS A 50 3.95 -3.78 3.92
C HIS A 50 3.77 -2.60 4.87
N SER A 51 3.97 -1.38 4.40
CA SER A 51 3.88 -0.17 5.23
C SER A 51 2.46 0.37 5.25
N PRO A 52 1.83 0.50 6.42
CA PRO A 52 0.51 1.13 6.52
C PRO A 52 0.54 2.59 6.09
N GLN A 53 1.65 3.31 6.30
CA GLN A 53 1.78 4.69 5.90
C GLN A 53 1.76 4.84 4.38
N VAL A 54 2.46 3.97 3.65
CA VAL A 54 2.45 3.98 2.19
C VAL A 54 1.09 3.54 1.67
N THR A 55 0.55 2.45 2.21
CA THR A 55 -0.74 1.89 1.79
C THR A 55 -1.86 2.93 1.91
N SER A 56 -1.88 3.70 2.98
CA SER A 56 -2.96 4.68 3.23
C SER A 56 -3.04 5.77 2.16
N LYS A 57 -1.98 6.01 1.41
CA LYS A 57 -1.94 7.05 0.36
C LYS A 57 -2.43 6.55 -1.00
N GLY A 58 -2.65 5.25 -1.15
CA GLY A 58 -3.14 4.67 -2.41
C GLY A 58 -4.63 4.94 -2.62
N HIS A 59 -5.04 5.10 -3.88
CA HIS A 59 -6.45 5.28 -4.24
C HIS A 59 -7.19 3.95 -4.26
N CYS A 60 -6.55 2.91 -4.79
CA CYS A 60 -7.10 1.56 -4.84
C CYS A 60 -6.19 0.63 -4.05
N HIS A 61 -6.80 -0.23 -3.23
CA HIS A 61 -6.06 -1.20 -2.44
C HIS A 61 -6.41 -2.61 -2.89
N TYR A 62 -5.39 -3.41 -3.13
CA TYR A 62 -5.53 -4.82 -3.46
C TYR A 62 -4.80 -5.63 -2.40
N LEU A 63 -5.48 -6.64 -1.87
CA LEU A 63 -4.89 -7.57 -0.91
C LEU A 63 -4.47 -8.83 -1.63
N VAL A 64 -3.21 -9.20 -1.47
CA VAL A 64 -2.67 -10.46 -1.98
C VAL A 64 -2.78 -11.49 -0.87
N GLN A 65 -3.54 -12.56 -1.12
CA GLN A 65 -3.74 -13.65 -0.16
C GLN A 65 -3.17 -14.94 -0.71
N LYS A 66 -2.49 -15.68 0.16
CA LYS A 66 -2.05 -17.04 -0.13
C LYS A 66 -2.90 -17.99 0.68
N SER A 67 -3.46 -19.00 0.03
CA SER A 67 -4.21 -20.06 0.69
C SER A 67 -3.64 -21.42 0.33
N SER A 68 -3.68 -22.34 1.30
CA SER A 68 -3.24 -23.71 1.11
C SER A 68 -4.42 -24.64 1.32
N GLN A 69 -4.85 -25.34 0.28
CA GLN A 69 -5.88 -26.38 0.34
C GLN A 69 -5.38 -27.60 -0.39
N ASN A 70 -5.55 -28.78 0.23
CA ASN A 70 -5.19 -30.08 -0.37
C ASN A 70 -3.76 -30.11 -0.91
N ASN A 71 -2.80 -29.58 -0.12
CA ASN A 71 -1.38 -29.48 -0.47
C ASN A 71 -1.09 -28.60 -1.69
N LYS A 72 -2.05 -27.78 -2.10
CA LYS A 72 -1.87 -26.80 -3.18
C LYS A 72 -1.87 -25.40 -2.59
N ILE A 73 -0.88 -24.60 -2.98
CA ILE A 73 -0.81 -23.19 -2.61
C ILE A 73 -1.41 -22.39 -3.76
N SER A 74 -2.43 -21.60 -3.44
CA SER A 74 -3.02 -20.68 -4.41
C SER A 74 -2.86 -19.23 -3.93
N THR A 75 -2.67 -18.33 -4.87
CA THR A 75 -2.58 -16.90 -4.60
C THR A 75 -3.77 -16.20 -5.24
N SER A 76 -4.45 -15.36 -4.48
CA SER A 76 -5.56 -14.56 -5.00
C SER A 76 -5.31 -13.08 -4.70
N ILE A 77 -5.90 -12.22 -5.53
CA ILE A 77 -5.84 -10.77 -5.38
C ILE A 77 -7.28 -10.27 -5.27
N ILE A 78 -7.54 -9.51 -4.20
CA ILE A 78 -8.88 -8.99 -3.90
C ILE A 78 -8.81 -7.47 -3.83
N GLU A 79 -9.69 -6.79 -4.57
CA GLU A 79 -9.85 -5.35 -4.43
C GLU A 79 -10.65 -5.06 -3.16
N LEU A 80 -10.16 -4.13 -2.33
CA LEU A 80 -10.77 -3.79 -1.05
C LEU A 80 -11.70 -2.59 -1.20
N ASN A 81 -12.90 -2.68 -0.60
CA ASN A 81 -13.79 -1.53 -0.43
C ASN A 81 -13.30 -0.64 0.74
N ASP A 82 -13.98 0.46 1.02
CA ASP A 82 -13.54 1.42 2.03
C ASP A 82 -13.46 0.82 3.43
N ASP A 83 -14.44 0.00 3.83
CA ASP A 83 -14.42 -0.66 5.13
C ASP A 83 -13.29 -1.68 5.23
N GLU A 84 -13.06 -2.42 4.16
CA GLU A 84 -11.98 -3.40 4.09
C GLU A 84 -10.59 -2.74 4.09
N LYS A 85 -10.46 -1.56 3.47
CA LYS A 85 -9.21 -0.78 3.53
C LYS A 85 -8.86 -0.41 4.96
N LEU A 86 -9.84 0.05 5.72
CA LEU A 86 -9.65 0.41 7.13
C LEU A 86 -9.19 -0.79 7.95
N GLU A 87 -9.88 -1.92 7.80
CA GLU A 87 -9.54 -3.15 8.54
C GLU A 87 -8.15 -3.66 8.17
N GLU A 88 -7.79 -3.62 6.91
CA GLU A 88 -6.46 -4.09 6.48
C GLU A 88 -5.33 -3.21 7.01
N ILE A 89 -5.51 -1.89 6.99
CA ILE A 89 -4.51 -0.98 7.56
C ILE A 89 -4.43 -1.16 9.08
N ALA A 90 -5.56 -1.37 9.75
CA ALA A 90 -5.58 -1.66 11.18
C ALA A 90 -4.84 -2.96 11.49
N ARG A 91 -5.02 -4.00 10.66
CA ARG A 91 -4.29 -5.26 10.78
C ARG A 91 -2.79 -5.05 10.61
N MET A 92 -2.37 -4.24 9.65
CA MET A 92 -0.96 -3.93 9.43
C MET A 92 -0.33 -3.21 10.63
N LEU A 93 -1.12 -2.40 11.33
CA LEU A 93 -0.66 -1.67 12.52
C LEU A 93 -0.60 -2.56 13.77
N SER A 94 -1.55 -3.47 13.94
CA SER A 94 -1.70 -4.22 15.18
C SER A 94 -1.21 -5.67 15.13
N GLY A 95 -1.00 -6.22 13.92
CA GLY A 95 -0.62 -7.62 13.75
C GLY A 95 -1.82 -8.57 13.80
N ASN A 96 -1.75 -9.64 14.60
CA ASN A 96 -2.73 -10.72 14.55
C ASN A 96 -4.11 -10.36 15.07
N THR A 97 -4.19 -9.46 16.06
CA THR A 97 -5.46 -9.06 16.67
C THR A 97 -5.69 -7.58 16.40
N ILE A 98 -6.81 -7.26 15.74
CA ILE A 98 -7.15 -5.86 15.44
C ILE A 98 -7.80 -5.23 16.66
N THR A 99 -7.19 -4.17 17.17
CA THR A 99 -7.68 -3.41 18.33
C THR A 99 -8.46 -2.17 17.87
N ASN A 100 -9.25 -1.59 18.77
CA ASN A 100 -9.95 -0.34 18.49
C ASN A 100 -8.96 0.81 18.28
N GLU A 101 -7.86 0.82 19.03
CA GLU A 101 -6.78 1.80 18.86
C GLU A 101 -6.16 1.70 17.47
N ALA A 102 -5.97 0.49 16.96
CA ALA A 102 -5.46 0.28 15.60
C ALA A 102 -6.45 0.77 14.55
N ARG A 103 -7.75 0.56 14.75
CA ARG A 103 -8.79 1.09 13.84
C ARG A 103 -8.80 2.62 13.84
N ASP A 104 -8.67 3.25 15.01
CA ASP A 104 -8.60 4.70 15.13
C ASP A 104 -7.36 5.25 14.41
N ALA A 105 -6.22 4.60 14.58
CA ALA A 105 -4.98 4.98 13.90
C ALA A 105 -5.10 4.80 12.38
N ALA A 106 -5.72 3.71 11.93
CA ALA A 106 -5.97 3.46 10.51
C ALA A 106 -6.87 4.53 9.90
N PHE A 107 -7.92 4.90 10.61
CA PHE A 107 -8.82 5.97 10.17
C PHE A 107 -8.07 7.29 9.98
N LYS A 108 -7.21 7.65 10.93
CA LYS A 108 -6.40 8.86 10.83
C LYS A 108 -5.45 8.84 9.65
N LEU A 109 -4.82 7.70 9.38
CA LEU A 109 -3.94 7.56 8.22
C LEU A 109 -4.70 7.74 6.90
N LEU A 110 -5.90 7.17 6.80
CA LEU A 110 -6.73 7.28 5.60
C LEU A 110 -7.30 8.68 5.42
N ASP A 111 -7.61 9.36 6.51
CA ASP A 111 -8.20 10.70 6.49
C ASP A 111 -7.19 11.79 6.10
N ASN A 112 -5.91 11.55 6.36
CA ASN A 112 -4.82 12.50 6.10
C ASN A 112 -4.22 12.38 4.68
N LYS A 113 -5.03 12.08 3.70
CA LYS A 113 -4.57 12.02 2.31
C LYS A 113 -4.25 13.37 1.71
#